data_1b811e5c673deac3a803d018e351cc50
#
_entry.id   1b811e5c673deac3a803d018e351cc50
#
_cell.length_a   1.000
_cell.length_b   1.000
_cell.length_c   1.000
_cell.angle_alpha   90.00
_cell.angle_beta   90.00
_cell.angle_gamma   90.00
#
_symmetry.space_group_name_H-M   'P 1'
#
loop_
_entity.id
_entity.type
_entity.pdbx_description
1 polymer ?
#
loop_
_entity_poly.entity_id
_entity_poly.type
_entity_poly.pdbx_seq_one_letter_code
_entity_poly.pdbx_strand_id
1 'polypeptide(L)'
;PLSDLKNNGNKVFSTGNEGVPADRQTNQQTDNTSQNQLLQPRKASITPSISPVASISNAAQIIDSLDDLRKEIRLKFKQLTNQEILVFSALYQLEEEHGPVDYKALAGKLSLTESSIRDYIARLLKKGIPVDKTKVNNKQINLSIPQSLKKIASLSTILQLRDL
;
A
#
# COMPACT_ATOMS: atom_id res chain seq x y z
N PRO A 1 -1.06 60.12 -24.16
CA PRO A 1 -0.60 59.61 -25.44
C PRO A 1 -0.15 58.19 -25.31
N LEU A 2 -0.78 57.42 -26.02
CA LEU A 2 -0.50 56.39 -26.98
C LEU A 2 0.90 55.73 -26.96
N SER A 3 0.81 54.48 -27.28
CA SER A 3 1.77 53.58 -27.96
C SER A 3 2.56 52.69 -27.00
N ASP A 4 2.73 51.39 -27.15
CA ASP A 4 2.66 50.61 -28.38
C ASP A 4 2.46 49.14 -28.04
N LEU A 5 1.66 48.55 -28.86
CA LEU A 5 1.58 47.14 -29.12
C LEU A 5 2.94 46.58 -29.59
N LYS A 6 3.41 45.52 -28.98
CA LYS A 6 4.25 44.55 -29.69
C LYS A 6 3.86 43.13 -29.36
N ASN A 7 3.04 42.67 -30.20
CA ASN A 7 2.89 41.32 -30.72
C ASN A 7 4.23 40.64 -30.97
N ASN A 8 4.45 39.48 -30.41
CA ASN A 8 5.46 38.56 -30.89
C ASN A 8 4.95 37.17 -30.58
N GLY A 9 4.31 36.52 -31.52
CA GLY A 9 5.04 35.79 -32.53
C GLY A 9 5.14 34.34 -32.10
N ASN A 10 4.01 33.70 -32.20
CA ASN A 10 3.85 32.25 -32.15
C ASN A 10 4.73 31.60 -33.24
N LYS A 11 5.81 30.94 -32.86
CA LYS A 11 6.50 30.02 -33.76
C LYS A 11 6.14 28.61 -33.39
N VAL A 12 5.16 28.16 -34.10
CA VAL A 12 4.84 26.74 -34.26
C VAL A 12 6.01 26.11 -35.03
N PHE A 13 6.76 25.26 -34.34
CA PHE A 13 7.61 24.29 -35.03
C PHE A 13 6.88 22.98 -35.10
N SER A 14 6.21 22.82 -36.21
CA SER A 14 5.83 21.53 -36.72
C SER A 14 7.07 20.85 -37.28
N THR A 15 7.56 19.83 -36.60
CA THR A 15 8.43 18.85 -37.24
C THR A 15 7.63 17.59 -37.42
N GLY A 16 7.15 17.48 -38.64
CA GLY A 16 6.69 16.20 -39.16
C GLY A 16 7.83 15.20 -39.11
N ASN A 17 7.56 14.06 -38.56
CA ASN A 17 8.36 12.89 -38.78
C ASN A 17 7.48 11.92 -39.54
N GLU A 18 7.63 12.00 -40.84
CA GLU A 18 7.12 11.03 -41.75
C GLU A 18 8.04 9.82 -41.78
N GLY A 19 7.40 8.67 -41.74
CA GLY A 19 7.83 7.56 -42.51
C GLY A 19 8.76 6.58 -41.88
N VAL A 20 8.23 5.44 -41.53
CA VAL A 20 8.91 4.19 -41.86
C VAL A 20 7.87 3.15 -42.21
N PRO A 21 7.84 2.73 -43.47
CA PRO A 21 7.21 1.48 -43.83
C PRO A 21 8.25 0.37 -43.70
N ALA A 22 8.03 -0.57 -42.86
CA ALA A 22 8.77 -1.82 -42.88
C ALA A 22 7.80 -2.95 -43.19
N ASP A 23 7.54 -3.08 -44.45
CA ASP A 23 7.14 -4.35 -45.04
C ASP A 23 8.37 -5.24 -45.15
N ARG A 24 8.32 -6.40 -44.57
CA ARG A 24 8.81 -7.62 -45.20
C ARG A 24 8.27 -8.84 -44.46
N GLN A 25 7.19 -9.31 -44.97
CA GLN A 25 6.87 -10.74 -44.94
C GLN A 25 7.95 -11.51 -45.68
N THR A 26 8.48 -12.49 -45.06
CA THR A 26 9.10 -13.62 -45.71
C THR A 26 8.45 -14.89 -45.21
N ASN A 27 7.46 -15.31 -45.96
CA ASN A 27 7.04 -16.70 -45.95
C ASN A 27 8.20 -17.55 -46.47
N GLN A 28 8.61 -18.50 -45.68
CA GLN A 28 9.16 -19.72 -46.22
C GLN A 28 8.53 -20.92 -45.57
N GLN A 29 7.59 -21.42 -46.28
CA GLN A 29 7.03 -22.73 -46.21
C GLN A 29 8.09 -23.71 -46.71
N THR A 30 8.46 -24.66 -45.88
CA THR A 30 9.08 -25.88 -46.33
C THR A 30 8.39 -27.04 -45.65
N ASP A 31 7.56 -27.64 -46.47
CA ASP A 31 7.10 -29.00 -46.28
C ASP A 31 8.30 -29.94 -46.09
N ASN A 32 8.24 -30.79 -45.12
CA ASN A 32 8.80 -32.11 -45.27
C ASN A 32 8.01 -33.12 -44.44
N THR A 33 7.44 -33.96 -45.22
CA THR A 33 6.67 -35.17 -45.00
C THR A 33 7.50 -36.23 -44.25
N SER A 34 6.79 -36.96 -43.41
CA SER A 34 7.01 -38.37 -43.01
C SER A 34 8.09 -38.67 -42.00
N GLN A 35 7.67 -39.06 -40.82
CA GLN A 35 7.64 -40.48 -40.46
C GLN A 35 7.00 -40.71 -39.07
N ASN A 36 6.02 -41.53 -39.18
CA ASN A 36 5.36 -42.32 -38.15
C ASN A 36 6.34 -42.90 -37.15
N GLN A 37 6.23 -42.53 -35.87
CA GLN A 37 6.60 -43.47 -34.79
C GLN A 37 5.65 -43.22 -33.58
N LEU A 38 4.86 -44.26 -33.38
CA LEU A 38 4.12 -44.56 -32.17
C LEU A 38 5.04 -44.47 -30.95
N LEU A 39 4.82 -43.51 -30.11
CA LEU A 39 5.26 -43.56 -28.74
C LEU A 39 4.14 -43.03 -27.82
N GLN A 40 3.78 -43.90 -26.95
CA GLN A 40 2.74 -43.89 -25.96
C GLN A 40 2.69 -42.60 -25.13
N PRO A 41 1.51 -42.18 -24.65
CA PRO A 41 1.39 -41.06 -23.70
C PRO A 41 1.88 -41.58 -22.32
N ARG A 42 3.08 -41.17 -21.95
CA ARG A 42 3.47 -41.23 -20.56
C ARG A 42 2.66 -40.18 -19.84
N LYS A 43 1.65 -40.62 -19.11
CA LYS A 43 1.03 -39.86 -18.03
C LYS A 43 2.13 -39.53 -17.03
N ALA A 44 2.73 -38.35 -17.15
CA ALA A 44 3.42 -37.74 -16.04
C ALA A 44 2.34 -37.17 -15.14
N SER A 45 1.86 -37.97 -14.21
CA SER A 45 1.15 -37.50 -13.05
C SER A 45 2.16 -36.72 -12.19
N ILE A 46 2.23 -35.41 -12.45
CA ILE A 46 2.85 -34.48 -11.51
C ILE A 46 1.84 -34.36 -10.38
N THR A 47 1.86 -35.26 -9.45
CA THR A 47 1.34 -35.01 -8.12
C THR A 47 2.36 -34.10 -7.45
N PRO A 48 2.00 -32.84 -7.08
CA PRO A 48 2.82 -32.11 -6.16
C PRO A 48 2.77 -32.88 -4.85
N SER A 49 3.78 -33.69 -4.55
CA SER A 49 3.97 -34.22 -3.22
C SER A 49 4.32 -33.08 -2.30
N ILE A 50 3.29 -32.38 -1.82
CA ILE A 50 3.40 -31.46 -0.69
C ILE A 50 3.67 -32.36 0.50
N SER A 51 4.94 -32.48 0.85
CA SER A 51 5.35 -33.21 2.04
C SER A 51 4.68 -32.53 3.24
N PRO A 52 3.84 -33.20 4.03
CA PRO A 52 3.12 -32.56 5.13
C PRO A 52 4.06 -31.96 6.18
N VAL A 53 5.29 -32.44 6.25
CA VAL A 53 6.33 -31.91 7.16
C VAL A 53 6.80 -30.50 6.80
N ALA A 54 6.91 -30.20 5.50
CA ALA A 54 7.29 -28.84 5.04
C ALA A 54 6.18 -27.81 5.33
N SER A 55 4.92 -28.22 5.29
CA SER A 55 3.78 -27.36 5.61
C SER A 55 3.70 -27.01 7.10
N ILE A 56 4.06 -27.93 7.98
CA ILE A 56 4.06 -27.73 9.44
C ILE A 56 5.21 -26.80 9.86
N SER A 57 6.40 -27.00 9.31
CA SER A 57 7.54 -26.12 9.61
C SER A 57 7.31 -24.68 9.14
N ASN A 58 6.68 -24.50 7.98
CA ASN A 58 6.31 -23.18 7.49
C ASN A 58 5.23 -22.52 8.37
N ALA A 59 4.24 -23.28 8.84
CA ALA A 59 3.23 -22.78 9.76
C ALA A 59 3.83 -22.34 11.10
N ALA A 60 4.75 -23.10 11.67
CA ALA A 60 5.45 -22.73 12.89
C ALA A 60 6.24 -21.41 12.73
N GLN A 61 6.98 -21.25 11.64
CA GLN A 61 7.72 -20.02 11.36
C GLN A 61 6.79 -18.81 11.20
N ILE A 62 5.62 -18.98 10.60
CA ILE A 62 4.62 -17.91 10.47
C ILE A 62 4.08 -17.52 11.84
N ILE A 63 3.80 -18.48 12.71
CA ILE A 63 3.32 -18.25 14.08
C ILE A 63 4.35 -17.48 14.89
N ASP A 64 5.62 -17.91 14.86
CA ASP A 64 6.71 -17.22 15.54
C ASP A 64 6.87 -15.78 15.04
N SER A 65 6.79 -15.57 13.75
CA SER A 65 6.85 -14.23 13.15
C SER A 65 5.70 -13.32 13.57
N LEU A 66 4.50 -13.87 13.73
CA LEU A 66 3.33 -13.12 14.22
C LEU A 66 3.46 -12.75 15.69
N ASP A 67 4.03 -13.62 16.50
CA ASP A 67 4.25 -13.34 17.93
C ASP A 67 5.32 -12.28 18.15
N ASP A 68 6.39 -12.30 17.37
CA ASP A 68 7.41 -11.25 17.36
C ASP A 68 6.82 -9.89 16.95
N LEU A 69 5.98 -9.89 15.93
CA LEU A 69 5.31 -8.68 15.46
C LEU A 69 4.32 -8.12 16.49
N ARG A 70 3.57 -8.98 17.19
CA ARG A 70 2.71 -8.58 18.32
C ARG A 70 3.50 -8.00 19.46
N LYS A 71 4.65 -8.57 19.77
CA LYS A 71 5.58 -8.09 20.79
C LYS A 71 6.13 -6.71 20.44
N GLU A 72 6.51 -6.50 19.19
CA GLU A 72 6.95 -5.20 18.69
C GLU A 72 5.85 -4.14 18.78
N ILE A 73 4.63 -4.48 18.36
CA ILE A 73 3.46 -3.60 18.48
C ILE A 73 3.25 -3.23 19.96
N ARG A 74 3.24 -4.20 20.87
CA ARG A 74 3.11 -3.97 22.30
C ARG A 74 4.14 -2.99 22.84
N LEU A 75 5.41 -3.16 22.49
CA LEU A 75 6.48 -2.28 22.94
C LEU A 75 6.29 -0.84 22.46
N LYS A 76 5.89 -0.66 21.20
CA LYS A 76 5.61 0.67 20.64
C LYS A 76 4.41 1.34 21.30
N PHE A 77 3.31 0.62 21.49
CA PHE A 77 2.11 1.17 22.12
C PHE A 77 2.29 1.43 23.62
N LYS A 78 3.14 0.67 24.30
CA LYS A 78 3.49 0.90 25.72
C LYS A 78 4.20 2.25 25.96
N GLN A 79 4.87 2.79 24.94
CA GLN A 79 5.54 4.09 24.98
C GLN A 79 4.61 5.28 24.76
N LEU A 80 3.34 5.03 24.42
CA LEU A 80 2.39 6.10 24.17
C LEU A 80 1.81 6.67 25.45
N THR A 81 1.64 7.98 25.46
CA THR A 81 0.88 8.66 26.52
C THR A 81 -0.62 8.41 26.35
N ASN A 82 -1.40 8.66 27.40
CA ASN A 82 -2.85 8.52 27.34
C ASN A 82 -3.49 9.36 26.24
N GLN A 83 -2.99 10.58 26.02
CA GLN A 83 -3.48 11.47 24.96
C GLN A 83 -3.14 10.94 23.56
N GLU A 84 -1.94 10.42 23.36
CA GLU A 84 -1.55 9.83 22.09
C GLU A 84 -2.38 8.59 21.76
N ILE A 85 -2.69 7.76 22.74
CA ILE A 85 -3.60 6.62 22.57
C ILE A 85 -5.02 7.06 22.27
N LEU A 86 -5.50 8.10 22.95
CA LEU A 86 -6.82 8.64 22.67
C LEU A 86 -6.93 9.12 21.22
N VAL A 87 -5.92 9.84 20.73
CA VAL A 87 -5.85 10.29 19.33
C VAL A 87 -5.80 9.11 18.36
N PHE A 88 -4.98 8.10 18.65
CA PHE A 88 -4.89 6.89 17.83
C PHE A 88 -6.22 6.12 17.82
N SER A 89 -6.86 5.92 18.95
CA SER A 89 -8.14 5.22 19.07
C SER A 89 -9.26 5.94 18.33
N ALA A 90 -9.31 7.27 18.44
CA ALA A 90 -10.28 8.09 17.72
C ALA A 90 -10.05 8.02 16.20
N LEU A 91 -8.79 8.05 15.76
CA LEU A 91 -8.45 7.86 14.34
C LEU A 91 -8.92 6.49 13.85
N TYR A 92 -8.62 5.43 14.61
CA TYR A 92 -9.00 4.06 14.26
C TYR A 92 -10.53 3.93 14.11
N GLN A 93 -11.30 4.42 15.07
CA GLN A 93 -12.75 4.37 15.06
C GLN A 93 -13.37 5.18 13.90
N LEU A 94 -12.92 6.43 13.71
CA LEU A 94 -13.42 7.28 12.63
C LEU A 94 -13.14 6.67 11.25
N GLU A 95 -11.96 6.07 11.10
CA GLU A 95 -11.62 5.42 9.84
C GLU A 95 -12.45 4.15 9.57
N GLU A 96 -12.81 3.39 10.61
CA GLU A 96 -13.73 2.25 10.46
C GLU A 96 -15.15 2.68 10.09
N GLU A 97 -15.61 3.82 10.62
CA GLU A 97 -16.96 4.35 10.38
C GLU A 97 -17.08 5.09 9.03
N HIS A 98 -16.07 5.86 8.66
CA HIS A 98 -16.16 6.84 7.56
C HIS A 98 -15.06 6.70 6.50
N GLY A 99 -14.09 5.81 6.70
CA GLY A 99 -12.90 5.72 5.84
C GLY A 99 -11.83 6.75 6.19
N PRO A 100 -10.98 7.15 5.24
CA PRO A 100 -9.85 8.05 5.51
C PRO A 100 -10.28 9.36 6.18
N VAL A 101 -9.61 9.73 7.26
CA VAL A 101 -10.00 10.82 8.19
C VAL A 101 -9.10 12.02 8.00
N ASP A 102 -9.66 13.22 7.92
CA ASP A 102 -8.88 14.45 7.92
C ASP A 102 -8.58 14.96 9.34
N TYR A 103 -7.64 15.89 9.44
CA TYR A 103 -7.26 16.49 10.73
C TYR A 103 -8.42 17.22 11.42
N LYS A 104 -9.32 17.80 10.63
CA LYS A 104 -10.47 18.57 11.11
C LYS A 104 -11.51 17.65 11.78
N ALA A 105 -11.83 16.52 11.15
CA ALA A 105 -12.77 15.53 11.71
C ALA A 105 -12.25 14.98 13.04
N LEU A 106 -10.95 14.65 13.09
CA LEU A 106 -10.32 14.14 14.32
C LEU A 106 -10.26 15.21 15.42
N ALA A 107 -9.97 16.45 15.05
CA ALA A 107 -9.98 17.59 15.97
C ALA A 107 -11.38 17.82 16.56
N GLY A 108 -12.42 17.75 15.73
CA GLY A 108 -13.82 17.88 16.16
C GLY A 108 -14.23 16.77 17.12
N LYS A 109 -13.89 15.50 16.82
CA LYS A 109 -14.22 14.34 17.69
C LYS A 109 -13.57 14.45 19.08
N LEU A 110 -12.36 14.98 19.16
CA LEU A 110 -11.60 15.04 20.40
C LEU A 110 -11.69 16.42 21.11
N SER A 111 -12.41 17.37 20.52
CA SER A 111 -12.46 18.77 21.01
C SER A 111 -11.07 19.40 21.15
N LEU A 112 -10.19 19.10 20.20
CA LEU A 112 -8.83 19.63 20.12
C LEU A 112 -8.66 20.50 18.89
N THR A 113 -7.57 21.26 18.83
CA THR A 113 -7.21 22.01 17.61
C THR A 113 -6.56 21.11 16.57
N GLU A 114 -6.70 21.44 15.30
CA GLU A 114 -6.02 20.72 14.23
C GLU A 114 -4.50 20.72 14.40
N SER A 115 -3.94 21.79 14.92
CA SER A 115 -2.50 21.89 15.24
C SER A 115 -2.10 20.85 16.28
N SER A 116 -2.87 20.74 17.38
CA SER A 116 -2.62 19.73 18.40
C SER A 116 -2.69 18.32 17.84
N ILE A 117 -3.68 18.05 16.97
CA ILE A 117 -3.78 16.73 16.32
C ILE A 117 -2.57 16.45 15.43
N ARG A 118 -2.11 17.44 14.67
CA ARG A 118 -0.89 17.28 13.84
C ARG A 118 0.34 16.93 14.68
N ASP A 119 0.48 17.58 15.83
CA ASP A 119 1.57 17.30 16.76
C ASP A 119 1.47 15.88 17.35
N TYR A 120 0.29 15.44 17.75
CA TYR A 120 0.09 14.07 18.24
C TYR A 120 0.36 13.03 17.14
N ILE A 121 -0.13 13.23 15.93
CA ILE A 121 0.16 12.34 14.80
C ILE A 121 1.66 12.31 14.48
N ALA A 122 2.36 13.45 14.55
CA ALA A 122 3.81 13.50 14.38
C ALA A 122 4.55 12.70 15.47
N ARG A 123 4.10 12.78 16.72
CA ARG A 123 4.65 12.00 17.85
C ARG A 123 4.39 10.50 17.69
N LEU A 124 3.19 10.10 17.25
CA LEU A 124 2.86 8.71 16.97
C LEU A 124 3.82 8.13 15.90
N LEU A 125 4.00 8.85 14.79
CA LEU A 125 4.93 8.45 13.73
C LEU A 125 6.38 8.36 14.23
N LYS A 126 6.83 9.33 15.04
CA LYS A 126 8.17 9.32 15.63
C LYS A 126 8.40 8.12 16.56
N LYS A 127 7.36 7.65 17.23
CA LYS A 127 7.39 6.45 18.10
C LYS A 127 7.22 5.15 17.30
N GLY A 128 7.13 5.24 15.97
CA GLY A 128 7.02 4.09 15.07
C GLY A 128 5.62 3.48 15.01
N ILE A 129 4.59 4.22 15.40
CA ILE A 129 3.21 3.82 15.20
C ILE A 129 2.84 4.07 13.73
N PRO A 130 2.38 3.05 13.00
CA PRO A 130 2.08 3.20 11.60
C PRO A 130 0.79 4.00 11.39
N VAL A 131 0.91 5.17 10.79
CA VAL A 131 -0.19 6.02 10.33
C VAL A 131 0.16 6.50 8.93
N ASP A 132 -0.70 6.21 7.99
CA ASP A 132 -0.53 6.66 6.59
C ASP A 132 -1.10 8.06 6.41
N LYS A 133 -0.40 8.87 5.65
CA LYS A 133 -0.81 10.23 5.27
C LYS A 133 -0.95 10.31 3.77
N THR A 134 -2.18 10.49 3.30
CA THR A 134 -2.47 10.65 1.88
C THR A 134 -2.89 12.08 1.59
N LYS A 135 -2.14 12.76 0.72
CA LYS A 135 -2.47 14.11 0.28
C LYS A 135 -3.57 14.04 -0.78
N VAL A 136 -4.74 14.56 -0.47
CA VAL A 136 -5.88 14.61 -1.39
C VAL A 136 -5.75 15.83 -2.32
N ASN A 137 -5.39 16.98 -1.74
CA ASN A 137 -5.14 18.22 -2.47
C ASN A 137 -4.13 19.08 -1.69
N ASN A 138 -3.87 20.30 -2.16
CA ASN A 138 -2.86 21.15 -1.52
C ASN A 138 -3.19 21.57 -0.08
N LYS A 139 -4.43 21.44 0.35
CA LYS A 139 -4.91 21.87 1.68
C LYS A 139 -5.38 20.73 2.57
N GLN A 140 -5.63 19.54 2.00
CA GLN A 140 -6.25 18.43 2.72
C GLN A 140 -5.36 17.19 2.70
N ILE A 141 -5.09 16.69 3.88
CA ILE A 141 -4.36 15.44 4.12
C ILE A 141 -5.29 14.50 4.87
N ASN A 142 -5.48 13.33 4.33
CA ASN A 142 -6.19 12.24 4.98
C ASN A 142 -5.22 11.35 5.74
N LEU A 143 -5.68 10.91 6.88
CA LEU A 143 -5.01 9.97 7.76
C LEU A 143 -5.70 8.61 7.65
N SER A 144 -4.92 7.56 7.63
CA SER A 144 -5.41 6.19 7.66
C SER A 144 -4.47 5.27 8.42
N ILE A 145 -4.99 4.15 8.87
CA ILE A 145 -4.20 3.11 9.55
C ILE A 145 -3.94 2.00 8.53
N PRO A 146 -2.68 1.57 8.35
CA PRO A 146 -2.35 0.51 7.41
C PRO A 146 -3.15 -0.75 7.67
N GLN A 147 -3.66 -1.35 6.60
CA GLN A 147 -4.40 -2.61 6.67
C GLN A 147 -3.56 -3.76 7.27
N SER A 148 -2.25 -3.68 7.16
CA SER A 148 -1.33 -4.62 7.80
C SER A 148 -1.51 -4.64 9.32
N LEU A 149 -1.59 -3.46 9.96
CA LEU A 149 -1.83 -3.37 11.40
C LEU A 149 -3.22 -3.89 11.77
N LYS A 150 -4.26 -3.50 11.04
CA LYS A 150 -5.65 -3.93 11.27
C LYS A 150 -5.82 -5.45 11.19
N LYS A 151 -5.09 -6.11 10.30
CA LYS A 151 -5.10 -7.57 10.16
C LYS A 151 -4.41 -8.31 11.31
N ILE A 152 -3.42 -7.68 11.93
CA ILE A 152 -2.63 -8.28 13.02
C ILE A 152 -3.30 -8.10 14.36
N ALA A 153 -3.86 -6.90 14.60
CA ALA A 153 -4.46 -6.54 15.86
C ALA A 153 -5.63 -5.56 15.67
N SER A 154 -6.77 -5.91 16.25
CA SER A 154 -7.89 -4.98 16.40
C SER A 154 -7.58 -3.89 17.43
N LEU A 155 -8.35 -2.80 17.42
CA LEU A 155 -8.16 -1.73 18.40
C LEU A 155 -8.23 -2.26 19.84
N SER A 156 -9.19 -3.12 20.15
CA SER A 156 -9.32 -3.74 21.47
C SER A 156 -8.08 -4.55 21.86
N THR A 157 -7.54 -5.34 20.91
CA THR A 157 -6.31 -6.11 21.13
C THR A 157 -5.13 -5.19 21.38
N ILE A 158 -4.99 -4.10 20.66
CA ILE A 158 -3.92 -3.11 20.84
C ILE A 158 -3.98 -2.49 22.24
N LEU A 159 -5.17 -2.09 22.68
CA LEU A 159 -5.38 -1.52 24.02
C LEU A 159 -5.07 -2.53 25.12
N GLN A 160 -5.51 -3.78 24.99
CA GLN A 160 -5.18 -4.86 25.93
C GLN A 160 -3.68 -5.15 25.98
N LEU A 161 -3.00 -5.19 24.85
CA LEU A 161 -1.55 -5.41 24.79
C LEU A 161 -0.75 -4.32 25.48
N ARG A 162 -1.26 -3.10 25.55
CA ARG A 162 -0.64 -2.01 26.29
C ARG A 162 -0.71 -2.22 27.79
N ASP A 163 -1.86 -2.67 28.29
CA ASP A 163 -2.16 -2.76 29.72
C ASP A 163 -1.54 -4.01 30.37
N LEU A 164 -1.03 -4.92 29.55
CA LEU A 164 -0.23 -6.08 29.97
C LEU A 164 1.25 -5.71 30.12
#